data_c4de030f3775eb377df9db137f116523
#
_entry.id   c4de030f3775eb377df9db137f116523
#
_cell.length_a   1.000
_cell.length_b   1.000
_cell.length_c   1.000
_cell.angle_alpha   90.00
_cell.angle_beta   90.00
_cell.angle_gamma   90.00
#
_symmetry.space_group_name_H-M   'P 1'
#
loop_
_entity.id
_entity.type
_entity.pdbx_description
1 polymer ?
#
loop_
_entity_poly.entity_id
_entity_poly.type
_entity_poly.pdbx_seq_one_letter_code
_entity_poly.pdbx_strand_id
1 'polypeptide(L)'
;MRFTDVFIKRPVLAVSISFLIVLLGLQAIFKMQVREYPEMTNTVITVSTGYYGASADLIQGFITQPLEQAVAQADNIDFMTSQSVLGRSTITVTMKLNTDPNAALSDVLAKTNSVRSQLPKEAEDPTVTMSTGSTTAVLYIGFTSNELASSQITDYLERVVNPQLYAVNGVSSIDLYGGMKYALRVWLDPAKMAALNLSAADVMSILNANNYQSATGQAIGEFVLYNGSADTQVSTVEDLESLVVKAEKGTVTRLGDIAKVTLAKSHDTYRASANGREAVVAAINAAPSANPINIAKDVLEMLPELQKNMPSNIEMNVLYDSTVAINESIHEVIKTIVEAALIVLVVITLFLGSLRAVLIPLSLSRFH
;
A
#
# COMPACT_ATOMS: atom_id res chain seq x y z
N MET A 1 15.25 58.67 17.92
CA MET A 1 16.30 57.78 17.33
C MET A 1 15.61 56.87 16.34
N ARG A 2 16.02 56.82 15.09
CA ARG A 2 15.47 55.86 14.13
C ARG A 2 16.05 54.51 14.45
N PHE A 3 15.27 53.47 14.36
CA PHE A 3 15.67 52.09 14.65
C PHE A 3 17.00 51.72 13.95
N THR A 4 17.21 52.21 12.76
CA THR A 4 18.43 52.03 11.96
C THR A 4 19.67 52.65 12.58
N ASP A 5 19.58 53.73 13.39
CA ASP A 5 20.74 54.41 13.98
C ASP A 5 21.50 53.49 14.98
N VAL A 6 20.82 52.53 15.59
CA VAL A 6 21.40 51.54 16.52
C VAL A 6 22.37 50.61 15.77
N PHE A 7 21.98 50.18 14.57
CA PHE A 7 22.78 49.28 13.74
C PHE A 7 23.99 49.99 13.11
N ILE A 8 23.81 51.25 12.72
CA ILE A 8 24.92 52.05 12.19
C ILE A 8 25.97 52.34 13.25
N LYS A 9 25.56 52.63 14.49
CA LYS A 9 26.47 52.91 15.59
C LYS A 9 27.11 51.67 16.22
N ARG A 10 26.52 50.47 16.01
CA ARG A 10 27.02 49.18 16.53
C ARG A 10 27.12 48.12 15.44
N PRO A 11 28.11 48.16 14.57
CA PRO A 11 28.22 47.26 13.43
C PRO A 11 28.31 45.75 13.85
N VAL A 12 28.91 45.48 15.01
CA VAL A 12 28.98 44.11 15.57
C VAL A 12 27.58 43.55 15.84
N LEU A 13 26.67 44.39 16.35
CA LEU A 13 25.28 43.97 16.61
C LEU A 13 24.54 43.69 15.31
N ALA A 14 24.76 44.46 14.26
CA ALA A 14 24.18 44.22 12.94
C ALA A 14 24.64 42.87 12.36
N VAL A 15 25.96 42.58 12.42
CA VAL A 15 26.53 41.33 11.92
C VAL A 15 26.00 40.12 12.76
N SER A 16 25.91 40.26 14.07
CA SER A 16 25.43 39.19 14.94
C SER A 16 23.98 38.83 14.68
N ILE A 17 23.10 39.83 14.50
CA ILE A 17 21.68 39.62 14.17
C ILE A 17 21.55 39.02 12.76
N SER A 18 22.29 39.52 11.77
CA SER A 18 22.30 38.94 10.43
C SER A 18 22.72 37.48 10.44
N PHE A 19 23.79 37.16 11.18
CA PHE A 19 24.26 35.77 11.32
C PHE A 19 23.21 34.87 12.01
N LEU A 20 22.53 35.38 13.02
CA LEU A 20 21.47 34.64 13.72
C LEU A 20 20.28 34.35 12.76
N ILE A 21 19.88 35.36 11.95
CA ILE A 21 18.84 35.16 10.94
C ILE A 21 19.28 34.14 9.89
N VAL A 22 20.53 34.17 9.43
CA VAL A 22 21.09 33.17 8.51
C VAL A 22 21.01 31.77 9.12
N LEU A 23 21.40 31.58 10.36
CA LEU A 23 21.35 30.29 11.05
C LEU A 23 19.93 29.76 11.19
N LEU A 24 18.99 30.64 11.59
CA LEU A 24 17.58 30.27 11.70
C LEU A 24 16.96 29.91 10.35
N GLY A 25 17.30 30.66 9.29
CA GLY A 25 16.86 30.38 7.93
C GLY A 25 17.41 29.06 7.39
N LEU A 26 18.70 28.77 7.60
CA LEU A 26 19.30 27.48 7.25
C LEU A 26 18.61 26.32 8.01
N GLN A 27 18.38 26.49 9.31
CA GLN A 27 17.68 25.48 10.10
C GLN A 27 16.25 25.26 9.60
N ALA A 28 15.54 26.32 9.19
CA ALA A 28 14.20 26.21 8.62
C ALA A 28 14.22 25.43 7.31
N ILE A 29 15.16 25.71 6.41
CA ILE A 29 15.31 25.01 5.12
C ILE A 29 15.53 23.51 5.33
N PHE A 30 16.42 23.10 6.25
CA PHE A 30 16.67 21.70 6.54
C PHE A 30 15.48 20.95 7.19
N LYS A 31 14.54 21.69 7.79
CA LYS A 31 13.32 21.12 8.38
C LYS A 31 12.12 21.14 7.43
N MET A 32 12.20 21.88 6.32
CA MET A 32 11.10 21.90 5.35
C MET A 32 10.93 20.54 4.69
N GLN A 33 9.70 20.08 4.67
CA GLN A 33 9.31 18.90 3.89
C GLN A 33 9.20 19.32 2.41
N VAL A 34 10.03 18.72 1.57
CA VAL A 34 9.94 18.93 0.12
C VAL A 34 9.05 17.86 -0.46
N ARG A 35 8.00 18.28 -1.17
CA ARG A 35 7.03 17.40 -1.84
C ARG A 35 6.83 17.86 -3.27
N GLU A 36 6.52 16.94 -4.15
CA GLU A 36 6.21 17.23 -5.55
C GLU A 36 4.93 18.08 -5.68
N TYR A 37 3.93 17.78 -4.83
CA TYR A 37 2.65 18.49 -4.78
C TYR A 37 2.37 18.99 -3.38
N PRO A 38 1.56 20.08 -3.25
CA PRO A 38 1.05 20.52 -1.96
C PRO A 38 0.34 19.39 -1.23
N GLU A 39 0.32 19.42 0.10
CA GLU A 39 -0.42 18.44 0.90
C GLU A 39 -1.92 18.57 0.59
N MET A 40 -2.40 17.65 -0.22
CA MET A 40 -3.84 17.47 -0.47
C MET A 40 -4.23 16.16 0.17
N THR A 41 -5.02 16.21 1.23
CA THR A 41 -5.65 15.01 1.79
C THR A 41 -6.76 14.57 0.84
N ASN A 42 -6.38 13.80 -0.17
CA ASN A 42 -7.34 13.10 -1.01
C ASN A 42 -7.65 11.78 -0.32
N THR A 43 -8.81 11.70 0.28
CA THR A 43 -9.29 10.48 0.94
C THR A 43 -10.15 9.71 -0.03
N VAL A 44 -9.76 8.48 -0.31
CA VAL A 44 -10.49 7.53 -1.14
C VAL A 44 -10.89 6.34 -0.27
N ILE A 45 -12.18 6.04 -0.22
CA ILE A 45 -12.72 4.91 0.52
C ILE A 45 -13.26 3.90 -0.49
N THR A 46 -12.81 2.64 -0.37
CA THR A 46 -13.24 1.55 -1.25
C THR A 46 -14.06 0.56 -0.44
N VAL A 47 -15.28 0.30 -0.90
CA VAL A 47 -16.18 -0.74 -0.38
C VAL A 47 -16.18 -1.90 -1.36
N SER A 48 -15.72 -3.07 -0.93
CA SER A 48 -15.65 -4.28 -1.76
C SER A 48 -16.45 -5.42 -1.15
N THR A 49 -17.26 -6.10 -1.97
CA THR A 49 -18.10 -7.22 -1.55
C THR A 49 -17.99 -8.35 -2.55
N GLY A 50 -17.67 -9.56 -2.07
CA GLY A 50 -17.62 -10.77 -2.87
C GLY A 50 -18.99 -11.47 -2.91
N TYR A 51 -19.37 -11.99 -4.08
CA TYR A 51 -20.48 -12.94 -4.24
C TYR A 51 -20.10 -13.94 -5.33
N TYR A 52 -19.31 -14.92 -4.96
CA TYR A 52 -18.73 -15.85 -5.91
C TYR A 52 -19.80 -16.64 -6.69
N GLY A 53 -19.59 -16.74 -8.00
CA GLY A 53 -20.50 -17.41 -8.92
C GLY A 53 -21.66 -16.55 -9.43
N ALA A 54 -21.89 -15.35 -8.88
CA ALA A 54 -22.90 -14.44 -9.36
C ALA A 54 -22.42 -13.67 -10.60
N SER A 55 -23.32 -13.52 -11.61
CA SER A 55 -23.04 -12.69 -12.78
C SER A 55 -22.93 -11.20 -12.42
N ALA A 56 -22.33 -10.41 -13.30
CA ALA A 56 -22.18 -8.97 -13.09
C ALA A 56 -23.55 -8.27 -12.89
N ASP A 57 -24.59 -8.69 -13.60
CA ASP A 57 -25.94 -8.12 -13.47
C ASP A 57 -26.57 -8.42 -12.10
N LEU A 58 -26.38 -9.65 -11.58
CA LEU A 58 -26.81 -10.01 -10.23
C LEU A 58 -26.04 -9.21 -9.17
N ILE A 59 -24.75 -9.07 -9.33
CA ILE A 59 -23.90 -8.25 -8.45
C ILE A 59 -24.40 -6.80 -8.47
N GLN A 60 -24.64 -6.25 -9.64
CA GLN A 60 -25.14 -4.87 -9.79
C GLN A 60 -26.46 -4.66 -9.06
N GLY A 61 -27.45 -5.54 -9.30
CA GLY A 61 -28.80 -5.35 -8.74
C GLY A 61 -28.90 -5.63 -7.25
N PHE A 62 -28.26 -6.68 -6.76
CA PHE A 62 -28.45 -7.16 -5.38
C PHE A 62 -27.36 -6.72 -4.40
N ILE A 63 -26.20 -6.25 -4.88
CA ILE A 63 -25.09 -5.85 -4.01
C ILE A 63 -24.71 -4.39 -4.27
N THR A 64 -24.33 -4.06 -5.51
CA THR A 64 -23.80 -2.73 -5.82
C THR A 64 -24.83 -1.64 -5.57
N GLN A 65 -26.03 -1.78 -6.12
CA GLN A 65 -27.08 -0.76 -6.02
C GLN A 65 -27.53 -0.48 -4.58
N PRO A 66 -27.82 -1.47 -3.71
CA PRO A 66 -28.14 -1.20 -2.30
C PRO A 66 -26.99 -0.51 -1.55
N LEU A 67 -25.74 -0.93 -1.78
CA LEU A 67 -24.58 -0.33 -1.16
C LEU A 67 -24.35 1.10 -1.67
N GLU A 68 -24.47 1.36 -2.98
CA GLU A 68 -24.38 2.71 -3.55
C GLU A 68 -25.38 3.67 -2.93
N GLN A 69 -26.65 3.24 -2.83
CA GLN A 69 -27.72 4.07 -2.28
C GLN A 69 -27.46 4.43 -0.81
N ALA A 70 -26.89 3.51 -0.05
CA ALA A 70 -26.55 3.76 1.34
C ALA A 70 -25.31 4.64 1.48
N VAL A 71 -24.24 4.31 0.76
CA VAL A 71 -22.96 5.02 0.82
C VAL A 71 -23.08 6.44 0.26
N ALA A 72 -23.94 6.66 -0.75
CA ALA A 72 -24.22 8.01 -1.29
C ALA A 72 -24.81 8.99 -0.26
N GLN A 73 -25.28 8.50 0.90
CA GLN A 73 -25.77 9.34 1.99
C GLN A 73 -24.65 9.78 2.97
N ALA A 74 -23.41 9.38 2.73
CA ALA A 74 -22.28 9.83 3.53
C ALA A 74 -21.94 11.29 3.19
N ASP A 75 -21.43 12.00 4.21
CA ASP A 75 -21.10 13.42 4.08
C ASP A 75 -19.79 13.63 3.30
N ASN A 76 -19.66 14.80 2.68
CA ASN A 76 -18.43 15.24 1.99
C ASN A 76 -17.94 14.38 0.85
N ILE A 77 -18.82 13.64 0.18
CA ILE A 77 -18.47 12.94 -1.07
C ILE A 77 -18.27 13.99 -2.18
N ASP A 78 -17.18 13.84 -2.93
CA ASP A 78 -16.96 14.59 -4.18
C ASP A 78 -17.60 13.83 -5.35
N PHE A 79 -17.17 12.57 -5.55
CA PHE A 79 -17.81 11.66 -6.51
C PHE A 79 -17.66 10.21 -6.07
N MET A 80 -18.48 9.37 -6.64
CA MET A 80 -18.49 7.93 -6.41
C MET A 80 -18.51 7.19 -7.75
N THR A 81 -17.72 6.12 -7.83
CA THR A 81 -17.73 5.20 -8.97
C THR A 81 -17.94 3.79 -8.47
N SER A 82 -18.60 2.97 -9.25
CA SER A 82 -18.80 1.56 -8.94
C SER A 82 -18.47 0.66 -10.10
N GLN A 83 -18.03 -0.53 -9.79
CA GLN A 83 -17.72 -1.58 -10.74
C GLN A 83 -18.32 -2.89 -10.28
N SER A 84 -19.16 -3.50 -11.12
CA SER A 84 -19.73 -4.83 -10.92
C SER A 84 -19.12 -5.78 -11.93
N VAL A 85 -18.40 -6.77 -11.45
CA VAL A 85 -17.79 -7.83 -12.28
C VAL A 85 -18.27 -9.20 -11.80
N LEU A 86 -17.94 -10.26 -12.52
CA LEU A 86 -18.25 -11.63 -12.11
C LEU A 86 -17.72 -11.88 -10.68
N GLY A 87 -18.62 -12.14 -9.75
CA GLY A 87 -18.29 -12.49 -8.37
C GLY A 87 -17.89 -11.33 -7.46
N ARG A 88 -17.85 -10.06 -7.90
CA ARG A 88 -17.40 -8.95 -7.05
C ARG A 88 -18.05 -7.61 -7.40
N SER A 89 -18.42 -6.89 -6.35
CA SER A 89 -18.75 -5.45 -6.38
C SER A 89 -17.62 -4.64 -5.78
N THR A 90 -17.28 -3.51 -6.39
CA THR A 90 -16.32 -2.54 -5.86
C THR A 90 -16.89 -1.14 -6.03
N ILE A 91 -17.03 -0.41 -4.94
CA ILE A 91 -17.50 0.98 -4.92
C ILE A 91 -16.35 1.83 -4.40
N THR A 92 -15.94 2.83 -5.18
CA THR A 92 -14.88 3.76 -4.83
C THR A 92 -15.49 5.13 -4.58
N VAL A 93 -15.32 5.64 -3.38
CA VAL A 93 -15.83 6.93 -2.91
C VAL A 93 -14.67 7.88 -2.76
N THR A 94 -14.63 8.93 -3.56
CA THR A 94 -13.65 10.01 -3.43
C THR A 94 -14.26 11.11 -2.59
N MET A 95 -13.62 11.46 -1.49
CA MET A 95 -14.07 12.51 -0.59
C MET A 95 -13.60 13.89 -1.08
N LYS A 96 -14.28 14.94 -0.69
CA LYS A 96 -13.82 16.30 -0.92
C LYS A 96 -12.46 16.53 -0.26
N LEU A 97 -11.64 17.35 -0.90
CA LEU A 97 -10.31 17.68 -0.38
C LEU A 97 -10.40 18.21 1.06
N ASN A 98 -9.42 17.81 1.86
CA ASN A 98 -9.29 18.17 3.28
C ASN A 98 -10.44 17.66 4.19
N THR A 99 -11.19 16.64 3.76
CA THR A 99 -12.10 15.90 4.63
C THR A 99 -11.30 15.08 5.65
N ASP A 100 -11.72 15.07 6.91
CA ASP A 100 -11.11 14.20 7.93
C ASP A 100 -11.27 12.72 7.51
N PRO A 101 -10.17 12.00 7.27
CA PRO A 101 -10.23 10.63 6.79
C PRO A 101 -10.94 9.67 7.75
N ASN A 102 -10.74 9.85 9.06
CA ASN A 102 -11.30 8.96 10.07
C ASN A 102 -12.81 9.17 10.22
N ALA A 103 -13.25 10.42 10.19
CA ALA A 103 -14.67 10.74 10.21
C ALA A 103 -15.37 10.19 8.96
N ALA A 104 -14.78 10.37 7.77
CA ALA A 104 -15.30 9.84 6.51
C ALA A 104 -15.40 8.30 6.52
N LEU A 105 -14.33 7.63 6.97
CA LEU A 105 -14.33 6.16 7.09
C LEU A 105 -15.42 5.67 8.02
N SER A 106 -15.59 6.32 9.17
CA SER A 106 -16.61 5.96 10.17
C SER A 106 -18.01 6.11 9.61
N ASP A 107 -18.28 7.19 8.86
CA ASP A 107 -19.58 7.43 8.24
C ASP A 107 -19.88 6.40 7.14
N VAL A 108 -18.94 6.17 6.21
CA VAL A 108 -19.11 5.16 5.15
C VAL A 108 -19.30 3.75 5.75
N LEU A 109 -18.57 3.39 6.81
CA LEU A 109 -18.76 2.14 7.53
C LEU A 109 -20.16 2.02 8.13
N ALA A 110 -20.66 3.09 8.77
CA ALA A 110 -22.01 3.11 9.34
C ALA A 110 -23.09 2.92 8.26
N LYS A 111 -22.95 3.63 7.11
CA LYS A 111 -23.87 3.49 5.97
C LYS A 111 -23.82 2.09 5.35
N THR A 112 -22.63 1.54 5.14
CA THR A 112 -22.42 0.18 4.62
C THR A 112 -23.08 -0.86 5.53
N ASN A 113 -22.87 -0.76 6.84
CA ASN A 113 -23.44 -1.67 7.82
C ASN A 113 -24.98 -1.59 7.91
N SER A 114 -25.58 -0.43 7.65
CA SER A 114 -27.04 -0.24 7.72
C SER A 114 -27.81 -1.07 6.68
N VAL A 115 -27.18 -1.42 5.56
CA VAL A 115 -27.81 -2.21 4.47
C VAL A 115 -27.34 -3.67 4.43
N ARG A 116 -26.46 -4.08 5.35
CA ARG A 116 -25.92 -5.44 5.38
C ARG A 116 -27.03 -6.53 5.39
N SER A 117 -28.11 -6.31 6.14
CA SER A 117 -29.23 -7.23 6.21
C SER A 117 -30.05 -7.33 4.92
N GLN A 118 -29.88 -6.41 3.98
CA GLN A 118 -30.53 -6.41 2.68
C GLN A 118 -29.75 -7.19 1.62
N LEU A 119 -28.46 -7.46 1.89
CA LEU A 119 -27.61 -8.21 0.98
C LEU A 119 -27.93 -9.72 1.04
N PRO A 120 -27.72 -10.46 -0.07
CA PRO A 120 -27.86 -11.91 -0.08
C PRO A 120 -27.00 -12.56 1.01
N LYS A 121 -27.49 -13.62 1.66
CA LYS A 121 -26.79 -14.33 2.74
C LYS A 121 -25.50 -15.02 2.28
N GLU A 122 -25.46 -15.37 0.99
CA GLU A 122 -24.33 -16.02 0.34
C GLU A 122 -23.24 -15.02 -0.08
N ALA A 123 -23.55 -13.73 -0.04
CA ALA A 123 -22.54 -12.69 -0.27
C ALA A 123 -21.63 -12.53 0.95
N GLU A 124 -20.36 -12.27 0.67
CA GLU A 124 -19.40 -11.92 1.72
C GLU A 124 -19.75 -10.57 2.36
N ASP A 125 -19.31 -10.40 3.60
CA ASP A 125 -19.44 -9.11 4.27
C ASP A 125 -18.68 -8.01 3.52
N PRO A 126 -19.28 -6.82 3.35
CA PRO A 126 -18.59 -5.70 2.76
C PRO A 126 -17.32 -5.31 3.53
N THR A 127 -16.20 -5.29 2.83
CA THR A 127 -14.93 -4.78 3.36
C THR A 127 -14.78 -3.31 2.98
N VAL A 128 -14.50 -2.46 3.96
CA VAL A 128 -14.28 -1.03 3.73
C VAL A 128 -12.82 -0.71 4.00
N THR A 129 -12.13 -0.22 3.00
CA THR A 129 -10.72 0.20 3.09
C THR A 129 -10.58 1.68 2.76
N MET A 130 -9.64 2.34 3.40
CA MET A 130 -9.37 3.76 3.18
C MET A 130 -7.92 3.93 2.70
N SER A 131 -7.75 4.79 1.71
CA SER A 131 -6.45 5.25 1.24
C SER A 131 -6.41 6.78 1.33
N THR A 132 -5.33 7.31 1.89
CA THR A 132 -5.10 8.75 2.01
C THR A 132 -3.74 9.11 1.41
N GLY A 133 -3.65 10.28 0.74
CA GLY A 133 -2.41 10.78 0.19
C GLY A 133 -2.22 10.53 -1.30
N SER A 134 -0.98 10.53 -1.76
CA SER A 134 -0.64 10.31 -3.17
C SER A 134 -0.96 8.87 -3.59
N THR A 135 -1.58 8.72 -4.75
CA THR A 135 -1.82 7.42 -5.38
C THR A 135 -0.57 6.85 -6.06
N THR A 136 0.50 7.63 -6.14
CA THR A 136 1.76 7.23 -6.77
C THR A 136 2.76 6.78 -5.71
N ALA A 137 3.28 5.56 -5.86
CA ALA A 137 4.32 5.06 -4.98
C ALA A 137 5.63 5.86 -5.15
N VAL A 138 6.42 5.94 -4.09
CA VAL A 138 7.72 6.61 -4.08
C VAL A 138 8.71 5.88 -4.97
N LEU A 139 8.74 4.54 -4.86
CA LEU A 139 9.62 3.67 -5.63
C LEU A 139 8.85 2.47 -6.15
N TYR A 140 9.20 2.04 -7.38
CA TYR A 140 8.80 0.75 -7.92
C TYR A 140 10.04 -0.11 -8.13
N ILE A 141 10.10 -1.25 -7.46
CA ILE A 141 11.22 -2.19 -7.53
C ILE A 141 10.72 -3.48 -8.18
N GLY A 142 11.32 -3.85 -9.30
CA GLY A 142 10.99 -5.07 -10.03
C GLY A 142 11.91 -6.22 -9.63
N PHE A 143 11.31 -7.38 -9.40
CA PHE A 143 11.98 -8.63 -9.10
C PHE A 143 11.67 -9.62 -10.21
N THR A 144 12.71 -10.10 -10.89
CA THR A 144 12.61 -11.02 -12.02
C THR A 144 13.45 -12.27 -11.79
N SER A 145 13.01 -13.39 -12.34
CA SER A 145 13.79 -14.62 -12.36
C SER A 145 13.54 -15.37 -13.67
N ASN A 146 14.54 -16.12 -14.12
CA ASN A 146 14.38 -17.05 -15.26
C ASN A 146 14.01 -18.47 -14.80
N GLU A 147 14.15 -18.76 -13.49
CA GLU A 147 13.98 -20.10 -12.92
C GLU A 147 12.79 -20.19 -11.97
N LEU A 148 12.52 -19.12 -11.23
CA LEU A 148 11.48 -19.08 -10.22
C LEU A 148 10.17 -18.53 -10.78
N ALA A 149 9.07 -19.18 -10.40
CA ALA A 149 7.73 -18.68 -10.70
C ALA A 149 7.42 -17.43 -9.86
N SER A 150 6.53 -16.55 -10.34
CA SER A 150 6.09 -15.34 -9.64
C SER A 150 5.57 -15.62 -8.21
N SER A 151 4.96 -16.78 -7.97
CA SER A 151 4.52 -17.18 -6.62
C SER A 151 5.68 -17.45 -5.65
N GLN A 152 6.80 -18.01 -6.14
CA GLN A 152 7.99 -18.24 -5.33
C GLN A 152 8.69 -16.91 -5.00
N ILE A 153 8.76 -16.03 -5.99
CA ILE A 153 9.29 -14.66 -5.79
C ILE A 153 8.42 -13.93 -4.76
N THR A 154 7.09 -13.98 -4.91
CA THR A 154 6.15 -13.33 -3.99
C THR A 154 6.32 -13.82 -2.55
N ASP A 155 6.38 -15.14 -2.36
CA ASP A 155 6.58 -15.74 -1.05
C ASP A 155 7.91 -15.29 -0.40
N TYR A 156 8.98 -15.21 -1.18
CA TYR A 156 10.27 -14.69 -0.71
C TYR A 156 10.17 -13.20 -0.33
N LEU A 157 9.51 -12.39 -1.17
CA LEU A 157 9.34 -10.97 -0.90
C LEU A 157 8.51 -10.73 0.36
N GLU A 158 7.38 -11.42 0.53
CA GLU A 158 6.51 -11.26 1.71
C GLU A 158 7.22 -11.66 3.02
N ARG A 159 8.04 -12.70 2.99
CA ARG A 159 8.69 -13.21 4.21
C ARG A 159 10.02 -12.55 4.54
N VAL A 160 10.78 -12.13 3.54
CA VAL A 160 12.16 -11.67 3.74
C VAL A 160 12.36 -10.21 3.41
N VAL A 161 11.87 -9.76 2.25
CA VAL A 161 12.16 -8.40 1.76
C VAL A 161 11.20 -7.37 2.36
N ASN A 162 9.89 -7.63 2.31
CA ASN A 162 8.88 -6.68 2.79
C ASN A 162 9.07 -6.27 4.25
N PRO A 163 9.39 -7.18 5.22
CA PRO A 163 9.63 -6.77 6.60
C PRO A 163 10.79 -5.78 6.75
N GLN A 164 11.82 -5.90 5.92
CA GLN A 164 12.96 -4.99 5.94
C GLN A 164 12.61 -3.63 5.33
N LEU A 165 11.84 -3.62 4.24
CA LEU A 165 11.35 -2.38 3.63
C LEU A 165 10.33 -1.66 4.53
N TYR A 166 9.48 -2.37 5.27
CA TYR A 166 8.59 -1.78 6.27
C TYR A 166 9.32 -1.16 7.46
N ALA A 167 10.55 -1.60 7.75
CA ALA A 167 11.36 -1.01 8.81
C ALA A 167 11.89 0.38 8.45
N VAL A 168 11.86 0.77 7.17
CA VAL A 168 12.24 2.12 6.72
C VAL A 168 11.23 3.14 7.21
N ASN A 169 11.71 4.17 7.89
CA ASN A 169 10.85 5.18 8.48
C ASN A 169 10.07 5.96 7.41
N GLY A 170 8.76 6.00 7.56
CA GLY A 170 7.87 6.71 6.64
C GLY A 170 7.24 5.85 5.55
N VAL A 171 7.61 4.58 5.42
CA VAL A 171 6.89 3.62 4.56
C VAL A 171 5.54 3.29 5.20
N SER A 172 4.45 3.43 4.43
CA SER A 172 3.09 3.12 4.89
C SER A 172 2.62 1.74 4.46
N SER A 173 2.82 1.41 3.19
CA SER A 173 2.45 0.12 2.61
C SER A 173 3.37 -0.27 1.46
N ILE A 174 3.41 -1.56 1.18
CA ILE A 174 4.12 -2.13 0.04
C ILE A 174 3.11 -2.98 -0.72
N ASP A 175 2.80 -2.56 -1.95
CA ASP A 175 1.87 -3.27 -2.82
C ASP A 175 2.65 -4.11 -3.83
N LEU A 176 2.32 -5.39 -3.93
CA LEU A 176 2.97 -6.31 -4.86
C LEU A 176 2.11 -6.48 -6.12
N TYR A 177 2.56 -5.94 -7.25
CA TYR A 177 1.94 -6.12 -8.55
C TYR A 177 2.54 -7.33 -9.28
N GLY A 178 1.68 -8.17 -9.88
CA GLY A 178 2.09 -9.43 -10.50
C GLY A 178 2.47 -10.52 -9.50
N GLY A 179 2.43 -10.19 -8.21
CA GLY A 179 2.62 -11.14 -7.12
C GLY A 179 1.42 -12.09 -7.02
N MET A 180 1.71 -13.37 -6.78
CA MET A 180 0.66 -14.40 -6.66
C MET A 180 0.98 -15.30 -5.49
N LYS A 181 0.03 -15.39 -4.55
CA LYS A 181 0.15 -16.33 -3.43
C LYS A 181 -0.12 -17.76 -3.90
N TYR A 182 0.44 -18.70 -3.18
CA TYR A 182 0.06 -20.10 -3.35
C TYR A 182 -1.35 -20.35 -2.80
N ALA A 183 -2.08 -21.20 -3.49
CA ALA A 183 -3.37 -21.71 -3.03
C ALA A 183 -3.53 -23.20 -3.41
N LEU A 184 -4.21 -23.94 -2.57
CA LEU A 184 -4.70 -25.27 -2.93
C LEU A 184 -5.92 -25.07 -3.84
N ARG A 185 -5.79 -25.40 -5.12
CA ARG A 185 -6.87 -25.30 -6.10
C ARG A 185 -7.57 -26.63 -6.26
N VAL A 186 -8.87 -26.61 -6.10
CA VAL A 186 -9.74 -27.77 -6.26
C VAL A 186 -10.48 -27.68 -7.59
N TRP A 187 -10.13 -28.53 -8.53
CA TRP A 187 -10.76 -28.61 -9.84
C TRP A 187 -11.84 -29.68 -9.80
N LEU A 188 -13.08 -29.25 -9.61
CA LEU A 188 -14.25 -30.13 -9.51
C LEU A 188 -14.58 -30.76 -10.86
N ASP A 189 -14.90 -32.07 -10.87
CA ASP A 189 -15.41 -32.80 -12.04
C ASP A 189 -16.94 -32.81 -12.02
N PRO A 190 -17.61 -32.05 -12.91
CA PRO A 190 -19.08 -31.96 -12.90
C PRO A 190 -19.77 -33.31 -13.15
N ALA A 191 -19.18 -34.18 -13.98
CA ALA A 191 -19.77 -35.47 -14.29
C ALA A 191 -19.79 -36.43 -13.07
N LYS A 192 -18.65 -36.46 -12.35
CA LYS A 192 -18.53 -37.25 -11.11
C LYS A 192 -19.41 -36.70 -10.00
N MET A 193 -19.51 -35.37 -9.87
CA MET A 193 -20.40 -34.71 -8.90
C MET A 193 -21.87 -35.02 -9.18
N ALA A 194 -22.29 -34.93 -10.43
CA ALA A 194 -23.66 -35.26 -10.84
C ALA A 194 -24.02 -36.74 -10.54
N ALA A 195 -23.11 -37.68 -10.79
CA ALA A 195 -23.30 -39.09 -10.50
C ALA A 195 -23.52 -39.36 -9.01
N LEU A 196 -23.00 -38.53 -8.12
CA LEU A 196 -23.09 -38.63 -6.66
C LEU A 196 -24.12 -37.67 -6.05
N ASN A 197 -24.89 -36.93 -6.88
CA ASN A 197 -25.82 -35.90 -6.46
C ASN A 197 -25.19 -34.88 -5.51
N LEU A 198 -24.00 -34.40 -5.85
CA LEU A 198 -23.26 -33.35 -5.14
C LEU A 198 -23.29 -32.07 -5.91
N SER A 199 -23.55 -30.96 -5.24
CA SER A 199 -23.42 -29.59 -5.80
C SER A 199 -22.10 -28.97 -5.39
N ALA A 200 -21.69 -27.92 -6.12
CA ALA A 200 -20.50 -27.13 -5.72
C ALA A 200 -20.69 -26.45 -4.35
N ALA A 201 -21.93 -26.10 -4.01
CA ALA A 201 -22.26 -25.53 -2.69
C ALA A 201 -22.06 -26.54 -1.55
N ASP A 202 -22.39 -27.83 -1.78
CA ASP A 202 -22.13 -28.86 -0.79
C ASP A 202 -20.64 -29.03 -0.53
N VAL A 203 -19.83 -29.08 -1.59
CA VAL A 203 -18.38 -29.16 -1.47
C VAL A 203 -17.81 -27.93 -0.74
N MET A 204 -18.26 -26.72 -1.07
CA MET A 204 -17.84 -25.50 -0.38
C MET A 204 -18.20 -25.51 1.10
N SER A 205 -19.41 -25.96 1.44
CA SER A 205 -19.85 -26.09 2.83
C SER A 205 -18.95 -27.03 3.63
N ILE A 206 -18.57 -28.17 3.03
CA ILE A 206 -17.70 -29.16 3.65
C ILE A 206 -16.26 -28.62 3.80
N LEU A 207 -15.73 -27.94 2.79
CA LEU A 207 -14.43 -27.30 2.87
C LEU A 207 -14.39 -26.27 4.02
N ASN A 208 -15.40 -25.42 4.11
CA ASN A 208 -15.51 -24.43 5.19
C ASN A 208 -15.64 -25.07 6.57
N ALA A 209 -16.39 -26.17 6.67
CA ALA A 209 -16.58 -26.88 7.94
C ALA A 209 -15.32 -27.61 8.43
N ASN A 210 -14.39 -27.95 7.53
CA ASN A 210 -13.18 -28.71 7.85
C ASN A 210 -11.89 -27.88 7.80
N ASN A 211 -11.98 -26.59 7.51
CA ASN A 211 -10.82 -25.70 7.47
C ASN A 211 -10.91 -24.65 8.58
N TYR A 212 -10.83 -25.10 9.82
CA TYR A 212 -10.80 -24.19 10.96
C TYR A 212 -9.84 -24.66 12.04
N GLN A 213 -9.32 -23.71 12.78
CA GLN A 213 -8.47 -23.94 13.94
C GLN A 213 -9.28 -23.61 15.20
N SER A 214 -9.42 -24.55 16.11
CA SER A 214 -10.15 -24.34 17.36
C SER A 214 -9.26 -24.56 18.56
N ALA A 215 -9.24 -23.59 19.47
CA ALA A 215 -8.70 -23.79 20.81
C ALA A 215 -9.73 -24.53 21.65
N THR A 216 -9.48 -25.81 21.93
CA THR A 216 -10.39 -26.67 22.69
C THR A 216 -10.37 -26.38 24.19
N GLY A 217 -9.60 -25.39 24.63
CA GLY A 217 -9.50 -24.95 26.03
C GLY A 217 -8.28 -25.53 26.75
N GLN A 218 -8.27 -25.36 28.06
CA GLN A 218 -7.16 -25.77 28.94
C GLN A 218 -7.67 -26.74 29.99
N ALA A 219 -6.95 -27.83 30.19
CA ALA A 219 -7.15 -28.69 31.35
C ALA A 219 -6.12 -28.31 32.44
N ILE A 220 -6.60 -27.88 33.58
CA ILE A 220 -5.76 -27.45 34.72
C ILE A 220 -5.57 -28.70 35.61
N GLY A 221 -4.37 -29.24 35.62
CA GLY A 221 -3.95 -30.24 36.60
C GLY A 221 -3.30 -29.56 37.81
N GLU A 222 -3.07 -30.35 38.87
CA GLU A 222 -2.53 -29.83 40.14
C GLU A 222 -1.12 -29.20 39.98
N PHE A 223 -0.32 -29.63 39.01
CA PHE A 223 1.04 -29.17 38.74
C PHE A 223 1.32 -28.84 37.26
N VAL A 224 0.39 -29.17 36.36
CA VAL A 224 0.60 -29.01 34.90
C VAL A 224 -0.65 -28.47 34.24
N LEU A 225 -0.45 -27.50 33.36
CA LEU A 225 -1.48 -26.93 32.53
C LEU A 225 -1.40 -27.59 31.14
N TYR A 226 -2.43 -28.27 30.72
CA TYR A 226 -2.54 -28.87 29.40
C TYR A 226 -3.34 -27.93 28.49
N ASN A 227 -2.70 -27.40 27.45
CA ASN A 227 -3.38 -26.67 26.40
C ASN A 227 -3.89 -27.67 25.36
N GLY A 228 -5.20 -27.76 25.19
CA GLY A 228 -5.80 -28.51 24.08
C GLY A 228 -5.87 -27.63 22.84
N SER A 229 -5.40 -28.13 21.69
CA SER A 229 -5.66 -27.52 20.39
C SER A 229 -6.19 -28.58 19.45
N ALA A 230 -7.28 -28.30 18.76
CA ALA A 230 -7.73 -29.11 17.62
C ALA A 230 -7.31 -28.39 16.36
N ASP A 231 -6.37 -28.98 15.64
CA ASP A 231 -5.93 -28.49 14.33
C ASP A 231 -6.58 -29.38 13.26
N THR A 232 -7.60 -28.83 12.62
CA THR A 232 -8.27 -29.44 11.46
C THR A 232 -7.90 -28.70 10.18
N GLN A 233 -6.89 -27.80 10.23
CA GLN A 233 -6.46 -27.05 9.08
C GLN A 233 -5.88 -27.99 8.02
N VAL A 234 -6.49 -27.98 6.85
CA VAL A 234 -6.01 -28.73 5.70
C VAL A 234 -4.86 -27.96 5.06
N SER A 235 -3.63 -28.45 5.19
CA SER A 235 -2.42 -27.76 4.77
C SER A 235 -1.73 -28.39 3.56
N THR A 236 -2.02 -29.65 3.24
CA THR A 236 -1.40 -30.35 2.12
C THR A 236 -2.41 -30.76 1.05
N VAL A 237 -1.92 -31.10 -0.14
CA VAL A 237 -2.75 -31.65 -1.23
C VAL A 237 -3.40 -32.97 -0.79
N GLU A 238 -2.62 -33.83 -0.16
CA GLU A 238 -3.03 -35.14 0.31
C GLU A 238 -4.13 -35.08 1.39
N ASP A 239 -4.01 -34.12 2.32
CA ASP A 239 -5.04 -33.88 3.34
C ASP A 239 -6.35 -33.49 2.69
N LEU A 240 -6.28 -32.55 1.72
CA LEU A 240 -7.47 -32.07 1.03
C LEU A 240 -8.11 -33.14 0.14
N GLU A 241 -7.32 -33.95 -0.57
CA GLU A 241 -7.83 -35.08 -1.35
C GLU A 241 -8.47 -36.16 -0.48
N SER A 242 -7.98 -36.36 0.74
CA SER A 242 -8.49 -37.34 1.68
C SER A 242 -9.79 -36.91 2.38
N LEU A 243 -10.19 -35.64 2.26
CA LEU A 243 -11.37 -35.07 2.90
C LEU A 243 -12.64 -35.80 2.47
N VAL A 244 -13.44 -36.27 3.46
CA VAL A 244 -14.71 -36.95 3.20
C VAL A 244 -15.77 -35.96 2.80
N VAL A 245 -16.27 -36.07 1.57
CA VAL A 245 -17.31 -35.20 1.01
C VAL A 245 -18.69 -35.78 1.22
N LYS A 246 -18.83 -37.12 1.16
CA LYS A 246 -20.10 -37.80 1.33
C LYS A 246 -19.89 -39.18 1.97
N ALA A 247 -20.77 -39.53 2.89
CA ALA A 247 -20.81 -40.89 3.45
C ALA A 247 -22.26 -41.38 3.42
N GLU A 248 -22.57 -42.31 2.53
CA GLU A 248 -23.90 -42.92 2.40
C GLU A 248 -23.78 -44.43 2.25
N LYS A 249 -24.63 -45.16 2.94
CA LYS A 249 -24.80 -46.61 2.83
C LYS A 249 -23.47 -47.40 2.92
N GLY A 250 -22.54 -46.93 3.74
CA GLY A 250 -21.24 -47.57 3.91
C GLY A 250 -20.19 -47.22 2.86
N THR A 251 -20.53 -46.41 1.87
CA THR A 251 -19.59 -45.89 0.88
C THR A 251 -19.14 -44.50 1.29
N VAL A 252 -17.82 -44.29 1.36
CA VAL A 252 -17.20 -43.00 1.68
C VAL A 252 -16.64 -42.41 0.39
N THR A 253 -17.13 -41.24 0.00
CA THR A 253 -16.60 -40.47 -1.12
C THR A 253 -15.65 -39.40 -0.61
N ARG A 254 -14.44 -39.35 -1.13
CA ARG A 254 -13.43 -38.36 -0.79
C ARG A 254 -13.39 -37.26 -1.85
N LEU A 255 -12.81 -36.11 -1.50
CA LEU A 255 -12.66 -34.99 -2.43
C LEU A 255 -11.82 -35.39 -3.66
N GLY A 256 -10.77 -36.17 -3.49
CA GLY A 256 -9.96 -36.70 -4.58
C GLY A 256 -10.71 -37.59 -5.59
N ASP A 257 -11.85 -38.18 -5.19
CA ASP A 257 -12.69 -38.99 -6.10
C ASP A 257 -13.44 -38.10 -7.10
N ILE A 258 -13.79 -36.88 -6.72
CA ILE A 258 -14.64 -35.95 -7.49
C ILE A 258 -13.88 -34.68 -7.98
N ALA A 259 -12.64 -34.51 -7.55
CA ALA A 259 -11.84 -33.33 -7.87
C ALA A 259 -10.37 -33.69 -8.03
N LYS A 260 -9.65 -32.83 -8.75
CA LYS A 260 -8.19 -32.82 -8.75
C LYS A 260 -7.71 -31.65 -7.90
N VAL A 261 -6.86 -31.92 -6.91
CA VAL A 261 -6.25 -30.90 -6.07
C VAL A 261 -4.85 -30.60 -6.55
N THR A 262 -4.49 -29.32 -6.65
CA THR A 262 -3.16 -28.89 -7.05
C THR A 262 -2.74 -27.67 -6.23
N LEU A 263 -1.47 -27.64 -5.81
CA LEU A 263 -0.86 -26.41 -5.32
C LEU A 263 -0.49 -25.54 -6.51
N ALA A 264 -1.14 -24.40 -6.65
CA ALA A 264 -0.95 -23.50 -7.78
C ALA A 264 -1.10 -22.02 -7.35
N LYS A 265 -0.97 -21.11 -8.30
CA LYS A 265 -1.23 -19.68 -8.08
C LYS A 265 -2.70 -19.48 -7.68
N SER A 266 -2.96 -18.56 -6.74
CA SER A 266 -4.32 -18.27 -6.25
C SER A 266 -5.27 -17.80 -7.36
N HIS A 267 -4.75 -17.05 -8.34
CA HIS A 267 -5.48 -16.59 -9.54
C HIS A 267 -4.51 -16.35 -10.71
N ASP A 268 -5.04 -16.24 -11.93
CA ASP A 268 -4.28 -15.93 -13.15
C ASP A 268 -4.83 -14.68 -13.87
N THR A 269 -5.48 -13.78 -13.13
CA THR A 269 -6.23 -12.66 -13.70
C THR A 269 -5.35 -11.49 -14.14
N TYR A 270 -4.18 -11.31 -13.54
CA TYR A 270 -3.25 -10.25 -13.92
C TYR A 270 -1.79 -10.70 -13.78
N ARG A 271 -0.92 -10.12 -14.57
CA ARG A 271 0.53 -10.35 -14.57
C ARG A 271 1.23 -9.01 -14.65
N ALA A 272 2.41 -8.91 -14.04
CA ALA A 272 3.31 -7.79 -14.27
C ALA A 272 4.54 -8.25 -15.05
N SER A 273 5.09 -7.34 -15.83
CA SER A 273 6.33 -7.57 -16.55
C SER A 273 7.26 -6.37 -16.42
N ALA A 274 8.57 -6.64 -16.34
CA ALA A 274 9.61 -5.64 -16.33
C ALA A 274 10.63 -6.01 -17.42
N ASN A 275 10.92 -5.07 -18.31
CA ASN A 275 11.87 -5.28 -19.42
C ASN A 275 11.57 -6.54 -20.27
N GLY A 276 10.27 -6.82 -20.50
CA GLY A 276 9.82 -7.95 -21.31
C GLY A 276 9.85 -9.32 -20.62
N ARG A 277 10.22 -9.39 -19.32
CA ARG A 277 10.20 -10.62 -18.52
C ARG A 277 9.08 -10.55 -17.48
N GLU A 278 8.51 -11.70 -17.10
CA GLU A 278 7.57 -11.77 -15.99
C GLU A 278 8.26 -11.27 -14.69
N ALA A 279 7.57 -10.41 -13.94
CA ALA A 279 8.13 -9.78 -12.77
C ALA A 279 7.10 -9.69 -11.64
N VAL A 280 7.60 -9.64 -10.42
CA VAL A 280 6.84 -9.12 -9.27
C VAL A 280 7.36 -7.73 -8.97
N VAL A 281 6.47 -6.74 -8.95
CA VAL A 281 6.85 -5.34 -8.74
C VAL A 281 6.35 -4.91 -7.38
N ALA A 282 7.27 -4.51 -6.51
CA ALA A 282 6.96 -3.90 -5.23
C ALA A 282 6.85 -2.38 -5.39
N ALA A 283 5.68 -1.84 -5.09
CA ALA A 283 5.43 -0.41 -5.03
C ALA A 283 5.48 0.05 -3.57
N ILE A 284 6.42 0.93 -3.25
CA ILE A 284 6.64 1.43 -1.90
C ILE A 284 5.90 2.75 -1.74
N ASN A 285 4.92 2.77 -0.86
CA ASN A 285 4.07 3.93 -0.59
C ASN A 285 4.54 4.67 0.66
N ALA A 286 4.57 6.00 0.56
CA ALA A 286 4.87 6.86 1.70
C ALA A 286 3.66 7.08 2.59
N ALA A 287 3.88 7.22 3.89
CA ALA A 287 2.88 7.75 4.80
C ALA A 287 2.60 9.24 4.45
N PRO A 288 1.37 9.73 4.64
CA PRO A 288 0.99 11.10 4.25
C PRO A 288 1.89 12.20 4.82
N SER A 289 2.45 11.98 6.02
CA SER A 289 3.35 12.93 6.69
C SER A 289 4.84 12.70 6.42
N ALA A 290 5.20 11.65 5.67
CA ALA A 290 6.60 11.30 5.44
C ALA A 290 7.21 12.08 4.26
N ASN A 291 8.55 12.19 4.27
CA ASN A 291 9.29 12.80 3.18
C ASN A 291 9.70 11.70 2.18
N PRO A 292 9.18 11.71 0.94
CA PRO A 292 9.48 10.68 -0.06
C PRO A 292 10.97 10.63 -0.44
N ILE A 293 11.69 11.76 -0.39
CA ILE A 293 13.13 11.80 -0.71
C ILE A 293 13.93 10.97 0.30
N ASN A 294 13.60 11.10 1.60
CA ASN A 294 14.28 10.34 2.64
C ASN A 294 13.97 8.84 2.51
N ILE A 295 12.70 8.49 2.26
CA ILE A 295 12.30 7.10 2.03
C ILE A 295 13.07 6.51 0.85
N ALA A 296 13.08 7.19 -0.30
CA ALA A 296 13.80 6.72 -1.47
C ALA A 296 15.29 6.52 -1.19
N LYS A 297 15.91 7.49 -0.52
CA LYS A 297 17.32 7.41 -0.13
C LYS A 297 17.60 6.20 0.76
N ASP A 298 16.84 6.05 1.85
CA ASP A 298 17.06 4.98 2.82
C ASP A 298 16.80 3.59 2.19
N VAL A 299 15.78 3.48 1.34
CA VAL A 299 15.51 2.25 0.59
C VAL A 299 16.64 1.95 -0.39
N LEU A 300 17.07 2.94 -1.20
CA LEU A 300 18.14 2.75 -2.19
C LEU A 300 19.48 2.36 -1.55
N GLU A 301 19.78 2.92 -0.37
CA GLU A 301 20.97 2.53 0.41
C GLU A 301 20.90 1.09 0.94
N MET A 302 19.70 0.56 1.18
CA MET A 302 19.48 -0.81 1.63
C MET A 302 19.56 -1.85 0.49
N LEU A 303 19.23 -1.47 -0.76
CA LEU A 303 19.11 -2.42 -1.88
C LEU A 303 20.37 -3.27 -2.12
N PRO A 304 21.61 -2.75 -2.03
CA PRO A 304 22.81 -3.56 -2.23
C PRO A 304 22.95 -4.70 -1.21
N GLU A 305 22.55 -4.47 0.02
CA GLU A 305 22.57 -5.49 1.08
C GLU A 305 21.46 -6.52 0.88
N LEU A 306 20.28 -6.06 0.51
CA LEU A 306 19.16 -6.93 0.12
C LEU A 306 19.55 -7.85 -1.04
N GLN A 307 20.17 -7.29 -2.10
CA GLN A 307 20.61 -8.06 -3.26
C GLN A 307 21.66 -9.12 -2.91
N LYS A 308 22.56 -8.79 -1.99
CA LYS A 308 23.62 -9.73 -1.53
C LYS A 308 23.03 -10.94 -0.77
N ASN A 309 21.95 -10.71 -0.03
CA ASN A 309 21.29 -11.74 0.77
C ASN A 309 20.20 -12.50 -0.01
N MET A 310 19.90 -12.06 -1.23
CA MET A 310 18.87 -12.64 -2.08
C MET A 310 19.40 -13.88 -2.81
N PRO A 311 18.55 -14.88 -3.10
CA PRO A 311 18.91 -15.98 -3.98
C PRO A 311 19.46 -15.48 -5.30
N SER A 312 20.57 -16.08 -5.77
CA SER A 312 21.30 -15.63 -6.97
C SER A 312 20.49 -15.69 -8.28
N ASN A 313 19.36 -16.39 -8.27
CA ASN A 313 18.43 -16.52 -9.39
C ASN A 313 17.31 -15.47 -9.38
N ILE A 314 17.30 -14.52 -8.43
CA ILE A 314 16.40 -13.36 -8.42
C ILE A 314 17.22 -12.11 -8.74
N GLU A 315 16.81 -11.39 -9.77
CA GLU A 315 17.35 -10.08 -10.14
C GLU A 315 16.41 -8.98 -9.61
N MET A 316 16.97 -7.97 -8.95
CA MET A 316 16.26 -6.82 -8.44
C MET A 316 16.67 -5.56 -9.20
N ASN A 317 15.71 -4.78 -9.68
CA ASN A 317 15.95 -3.53 -10.39
C ASN A 317 14.98 -2.45 -9.95
N VAL A 318 15.46 -1.23 -9.76
CA VAL A 318 14.60 -0.05 -9.59
C VAL A 318 14.00 0.29 -10.95
N LEU A 319 12.67 0.23 -11.05
CA LEU A 319 11.94 0.51 -12.30
C LEU A 319 11.55 1.97 -12.41
N TYR A 320 11.20 2.59 -11.28
CA TYR A 320 10.80 3.98 -11.21
C TYR A 320 11.12 4.56 -9.84
N ASP A 321 11.62 5.78 -9.83
CA ASP A 321 11.90 6.60 -8.65
C ASP A 321 11.25 7.98 -8.86
N SER A 322 10.20 8.26 -8.09
CA SER A 322 9.48 9.53 -8.17
C SER A 322 10.32 10.71 -7.65
N THR A 323 11.37 10.44 -6.88
CA THR A 323 12.17 11.50 -6.25
C THR A 323 13.23 12.08 -7.18
N VAL A 324 13.52 11.43 -8.31
CA VAL A 324 14.48 11.95 -9.31
C VAL A 324 14.05 13.34 -9.80
N ALA A 325 12.80 13.47 -10.23
CA ALA A 325 12.27 14.76 -10.71
C ALA A 325 12.30 15.84 -9.62
N ILE A 326 12.01 15.46 -8.37
CA ILE A 326 12.05 16.37 -7.22
C ILE A 326 13.48 16.85 -6.97
N ASN A 327 14.45 15.93 -6.94
CA ASN A 327 15.86 16.25 -6.72
C ASN A 327 16.43 17.14 -7.83
N GLU A 328 16.11 16.87 -9.09
CA GLU A 328 16.49 17.70 -10.23
C GLU A 328 15.91 19.12 -10.08
N SER A 329 14.62 19.24 -9.69
CA SER A 329 13.97 20.53 -9.47
C SER A 329 14.63 21.32 -8.33
N ILE A 330 14.97 20.66 -7.22
CA ILE A 330 15.70 21.28 -6.09
C ILE A 330 17.07 21.77 -6.56
N HIS A 331 17.78 20.97 -7.34
CA HIS A 331 19.11 21.32 -7.83
C HIS A 331 19.06 22.56 -8.73
N GLU A 332 18.06 22.67 -9.62
CA GLU A 332 17.86 23.82 -10.49
C GLU A 332 17.50 25.08 -9.70
N VAL A 333 16.64 24.94 -8.66
CA VAL A 333 16.32 26.06 -7.76
C VAL A 333 17.55 26.55 -7.01
N ILE A 334 18.36 25.64 -6.46
CA ILE A 334 19.61 26.02 -5.76
C ILE A 334 20.56 26.75 -6.72
N LYS A 335 20.71 26.21 -7.95
CA LYS A 335 21.56 26.80 -8.98
C LYS A 335 21.10 28.23 -9.33
N THR A 336 19.81 28.42 -9.58
CA THR A 336 19.25 29.76 -9.89
C THR A 336 19.41 30.73 -8.74
N ILE A 337 19.27 30.31 -7.48
CA ILE A 337 19.54 31.14 -6.30
C ILE A 337 21.00 31.56 -6.26
N VAL A 338 21.94 30.64 -6.52
CA VAL A 338 23.39 30.95 -6.53
C VAL A 338 23.72 31.90 -7.66
N GLU A 339 23.17 31.67 -8.86
CA GLU A 339 23.35 32.57 -10.01
C GLU A 339 22.80 34.00 -9.73
N ALA A 340 21.58 34.06 -9.18
CA ALA A 340 20.99 35.36 -8.79
C ALA A 340 21.81 36.06 -7.72
N ALA A 341 22.30 35.36 -6.71
CA ALA A 341 23.17 35.92 -5.68
C ALA A 341 24.49 36.44 -6.25
N LEU A 342 25.09 35.74 -7.21
CA LEU A 342 26.29 36.20 -7.92
C LEU A 342 26.04 37.47 -8.72
N ILE A 343 24.92 37.52 -9.48
CA ILE A 343 24.55 38.71 -10.26
C ILE A 343 24.37 39.91 -9.32
N VAL A 344 23.62 39.73 -8.23
CA VAL A 344 23.41 40.80 -7.24
C VAL A 344 24.73 41.25 -6.63
N LEU A 345 25.64 40.33 -6.31
CA LEU A 345 26.99 40.66 -5.79
C LEU A 345 27.79 41.49 -6.78
N VAL A 346 27.79 41.12 -8.06
CA VAL A 346 28.46 41.88 -9.11
C VAL A 346 27.89 43.28 -9.24
N VAL A 347 26.55 43.42 -9.29
CA VAL A 347 25.87 44.70 -9.39
C VAL A 347 26.19 45.58 -8.19
N ILE A 348 26.08 45.07 -6.96
CA ILE A 348 26.38 45.83 -5.75
C ILE A 348 27.87 46.26 -5.73
N THR A 349 28.78 45.38 -6.15
CA THR A 349 30.22 45.71 -6.21
C THR A 349 30.50 46.83 -7.19
N LEU A 350 29.86 46.83 -8.37
CA LEU A 350 30.00 47.90 -9.37
C LEU A 350 29.48 49.24 -8.88
N PHE A 351 28.35 49.25 -8.13
CA PHE A 351 27.76 50.50 -7.66
C PHE A 351 28.41 51.06 -6.38
N LEU A 352 28.86 50.21 -5.46
CA LEU A 352 29.40 50.61 -4.15
C LEU A 352 30.92 50.75 -4.12
N GLY A 353 31.65 50.22 -5.11
CA GLY A 353 33.10 50.37 -5.26
C GLY A 353 33.95 49.85 -4.12
N SER A 354 33.38 49.12 -3.15
CA SER A 354 34.10 48.54 -2.03
C SER A 354 33.58 47.16 -1.62
N LEU A 355 34.46 46.18 -1.58
CA LEU A 355 34.15 44.79 -1.17
C LEU A 355 33.60 44.71 0.26
N ARG A 356 33.99 45.61 1.17
CA ARG A 356 33.47 45.63 2.54
C ARG A 356 32.00 46.05 2.64
N ALA A 357 31.54 46.92 1.76
CA ALA A 357 30.13 47.35 1.69
C ALA A 357 29.23 46.27 1.08
N VAL A 358 29.78 45.32 0.32
CA VAL A 358 29.07 44.24 -0.35
C VAL A 358 28.77 43.08 0.60
N LEU A 359 29.64 42.82 1.58
CA LEU A 359 29.45 41.71 2.53
C LEU A 359 28.23 41.89 3.46
N ILE A 360 27.83 43.12 3.76
CA ILE A 360 26.67 43.40 4.63
C ILE A 360 25.33 43.11 3.93
N PRO A 361 25.03 43.58 2.71
CA PRO A 361 23.83 43.19 1.98
C PRO A 361 23.78 41.74 1.58
N LEU A 362 24.94 41.09 1.31
CA LEU A 362 25.01 39.69 0.93
C LEU A 362 24.54 38.77 2.06
N SER A 363 24.82 39.12 3.31
CA SER A 363 24.31 38.40 4.48
C SER A 363 22.78 38.58 4.65
N LEU A 364 22.20 39.62 4.04
CA LEU A 364 20.76 39.94 4.10
C LEU A 364 19.97 39.42 2.88
N SER A 365 20.59 39.41 1.67
CA SER A 365 19.90 39.09 0.40
C SER A 365 19.62 37.59 0.21
N ARG A 366 20.15 36.70 1.05
CA ARG A 366 19.88 35.25 1.00
C ARG A 366 18.51 34.85 1.56
N PHE A 367 17.66 35.83 1.95
CA PHE A 367 16.41 35.57 2.69
C PHE A 367 15.18 36.36 2.20
N HIS A 368 15.08 36.60 0.90
CA HIS A 368 13.82 37.04 0.29
C HIS A 368 13.23 35.95 -0.59
#